data_7e41a3819bd527144c0f703fc93f3f27
#
_entry.id   7e41a3819bd527144c0f703fc93f3f27
#
_cell.length_a   1.000
_cell.length_b   1.000
_cell.length_c   1.000
_cell.angle_alpha   90.00
_cell.angle_beta   90.00
_cell.angle_gamma   90.00
#
_symmetry.space_group_name_H-M   'P 1'
#
loop_
_entity.id
_entity.type
_entity.pdbx_description
1 polymer ?
#
loop_
_entity_poly.entity_id
_entity_poly.type
_entity_poly.pdbx_seq_one_letter_code
_entity_poly.pdbx_strand_id
1 'polypeptide(L)'
;MRAILLRAGMALSSGRYWRPVERMASRPAATQLNVLRRLLVANRGTHFGTEHRFADIHNHADLVKQVPVQDYEMLRPYVEDQRRTRAAALTTESPLFYAQTSGTTGKPKLIPITSSMLEINRREQALFSYLQYRACPAAFAGQALGIMGAAVEGRLDSGHAVGSVSGHLYRSLPGAVRSRFVVPPEVSEISDYNLKYLVIIRLALGEPEITYLGSPNPSTFLRLLDVLNDHRELLRASLETGTLDRLSELDAPVRDVVSRRIRPNRAGAAKLASGATLTYADLWPGIRLVTTWTGGSCGIALGKLREKLPLEAVVMELGYQSTEFRGTIALEPEAPGGLPPLHHHFFEFVEQAGWDRGAQEFLTLAQLEAGRRYYILITTASGLYRYFMNDLVEVTGFFQQTPLLRFVQKGKGVTSLTGEKLYEAQAIDAVREMTTRYGLSSGFFLLVADEAVSAYRLFIELDHDVRPDAQGIGAAMDARLGELNIEYHGKRESGRLGPLTVAWLKRGTGEAYKTACIRAGQREGQFKPPVLQYRKDIALPVEQYVVR
;
A
#
# COMPACT_ATOMS: atom_id res chain seq x y z
N MET A 1 -20.54 7.78 28.59
CA MET A 1 -21.48 7.78 27.45
C MET A 1 -20.81 7.40 26.12
N ARG A 2 -19.73 8.06 25.67
CA ARG A 2 -19.01 7.74 24.39
C ARG A 2 -18.56 6.28 24.33
N ALA A 3 -17.94 5.71 25.36
CA ALA A 3 -17.47 4.32 25.39
C ALA A 3 -18.61 3.30 25.27
N ILE A 4 -19.78 3.57 25.88
CA ILE A 4 -20.95 2.70 25.78
C ILE A 4 -21.53 2.71 24.38
N LEU A 5 -21.65 3.88 23.75
CA LEU A 5 -22.11 4.02 22.37
C LEU A 5 -21.16 3.34 21.39
N LEU A 6 -19.85 3.46 21.60
CA LEU A 6 -18.84 2.78 20.81
C LEU A 6 -18.98 1.25 20.92
N ARG A 7 -19.08 0.72 22.17
CA ARG A 7 -19.27 -0.72 22.39
C ARG A 7 -20.54 -1.25 21.74
N ALA A 8 -21.65 -0.52 21.86
CA ALA A 8 -22.91 -0.90 21.19
C ALA A 8 -22.77 -0.89 19.66
N GLY A 9 -22.15 0.15 19.10
CA GLY A 9 -21.91 0.24 17.67
C GLY A 9 -21.00 -0.89 17.16
N MET A 10 -19.96 -1.26 17.91
CA MET A 10 -19.07 -2.36 17.55
C MET A 10 -19.73 -3.73 17.71
N ALA A 11 -20.62 -3.91 18.69
CA ALA A 11 -21.43 -5.14 18.79
C ALA A 11 -22.37 -5.31 17.60
N LEU A 12 -23.01 -4.23 17.13
CA LEU A 12 -23.80 -4.23 15.90
C LEU A 12 -22.93 -4.54 14.67
N SER A 13 -21.73 -3.99 14.62
CA SER A 13 -20.77 -4.26 13.53
C SER A 13 -20.34 -5.73 13.50
N SER A 14 -20.19 -6.39 14.64
CA SER A 14 -19.95 -7.83 14.71
C SER A 14 -21.05 -8.62 14.02
N GLY A 15 -22.31 -8.36 14.38
CA GLY A 15 -23.46 -9.06 13.77
C GLY A 15 -23.62 -8.79 12.28
N ARG A 16 -23.38 -7.55 11.87
CA ARG A 16 -23.60 -7.09 10.49
C ARG A 16 -22.47 -7.47 9.53
N TYR A 17 -21.22 -7.41 9.98
CA TYR A 17 -20.05 -7.57 9.09
C TYR A 17 -19.26 -8.83 9.39
N TRP A 18 -18.95 -9.14 10.64
CA TRP A 18 -18.04 -10.24 10.98
C TRP A 18 -18.71 -11.61 10.90
N ARG A 19 -19.84 -11.83 11.62
CA ARG A 19 -20.51 -13.14 11.65
C ARG A 19 -20.91 -13.67 10.26
N PRO A 20 -21.36 -12.85 9.30
CA PRO A 20 -21.57 -13.31 7.93
C PRO A 20 -20.30 -13.79 7.26
N VAL A 21 -19.18 -13.04 7.42
CA VAL A 21 -17.88 -13.42 6.84
C VAL A 21 -17.36 -14.72 7.44
N GLU A 22 -17.47 -14.90 8.75
CA GLU A 22 -17.07 -16.11 9.44
C GLU A 22 -17.83 -17.34 8.92
N ARG A 23 -19.14 -17.23 8.70
CA ARG A 23 -19.95 -18.29 8.09
C ARG A 23 -19.59 -18.56 6.62
N MET A 24 -19.30 -17.52 5.85
CA MET A 24 -18.89 -17.65 4.45
C MET A 24 -17.49 -18.25 4.33
N ALA A 25 -16.59 -17.96 5.25
CA ALA A 25 -15.25 -18.54 5.29
C ALA A 25 -15.23 -20.05 5.53
N SER A 26 -16.29 -20.62 6.09
CA SER A 26 -16.44 -22.10 6.21
C SER A 26 -16.87 -22.78 4.91
N ARG A 27 -17.26 -22.02 3.87
CA ARG A 27 -17.74 -22.55 2.59
C ARG A 27 -17.21 -21.72 1.41
N PRO A 28 -15.88 -21.60 1.25
CA PRO A 28 -15.27 -20.68 0.27
C PRO A 28 -15.69 -20.97 -1.17
N ALA A 29 -15.77 -22.23 -1.57
CA ALA A 29 -16.16 -22.63 -2.94
C ALA A 29 -17.57 -22.15 -3.29
N ALA A 30 -18.56 -22.41 -2.43
CA ALA A 30 -19.94 -21.98 -2.65
C ALA A 30 -20.08 -20.45 -2.61
N THR A 31 -19.37 -19.80 -1.68
CA THR A 31 -19.36 -18.34 -1.57
C THR A 31 -18.81 -17.70 -2.84
N GLN A 32 -17.68 -18.19 -3.34
CA GLN A 32 -17.03 -17.67 -4.54
C GLN A 32 -17.87 -17.92 -5.80
N LEU A 33 -18.51 -19.07 -5.94
CA LEU A 33 -19.40 -19.33 -7.07
C LEU A 33 -20.60 -18.36 -7.08
N ASN A 34 -21.17 -18.07 -5.91
CA ASN A 34 -22.26 -17.09 -5.79
C ASN A 34 -21.81 -15.67 -6.14
N VAL A 35 -20.58 -15.28 -5.76
CA VAL A 35 -20.00 -14.00 -6.13
C VAL A 35 -19.83 -13.91 -7.66
N LEU A 36 -19.23 -14.93 -8.26
CA LEU A 36 -19.03 -14.99 -9.71
C LEU A 36 -20.36 -14.81 -10.44
N ARG A 37 -21.37 -15.62 -10.12
CA ARG A 37 -22.70 -15.55 -10.74
C ARG A 37 -23.34 -14.17 -10.61
N ARG A 38 -23.25 -13.55 -9.42
CA ARG A 38 -23.78 -12.20 -9.18
C ARG A 38 -23.12 -11.17 -10.07
N LEU A 39 -21.78 -11.20 -10.20
CA LEU A 39 -21.03 -10.25 -11.02
C LEU A 39 -21.35 -10.41 -12.51
N LEU A 40 -21.43 -11.64 -12.99
CA LEU A 40 -21.76 -11.94 -14.40
C LEU A 40 -23.20 -11.57 -14.74
N VAL A 41 -24.15 -11.94 -13.89
CA VAL A 41 -25.59 -11.60 -14.11
C VAL A 41 -25.80 -10.10 -14.15
N ALA A 42 -25.15 -9.35 -13.24
CA ALA A 42 -25.26 -7.88 -13.21
C ALA A 42 -24.73 -7.22 -14.49
N ASN A 43 -23.76 -7.83 -15.16
CA ASN A 43 -23.05 -7.22 -16.29
C ASN A 43 -23.22 -7.97 -17.62
N ARG A 44 -24.15 -8.94 -17.71
CA ARG A 44 -24.37 -9.74 -18.94
C ARG A 44 -24.75 -8.94 -20.17
N GLY A 45 -25.35 -7.76 -19.99
CA GLY A 45 -25.77 -6.86 -21.08
C GLY A 45 -24.75 -5.79 -21.44
N THR A 46 -23.55 -5.78 -20.83
CA THR A 46 -22.46 -4.87 -21.21
C THR A 46 -21.81 -5.32 -22.53
N HIS A 47 -21.02 -4.44 -23.15
CA HIS A 47 -20.25 -4.81 -24.34
C HIS A 47 -19.36 -6.02 -24.06
N PHE A 48 -18.55 -5.94 -22.98
CA PHE A 48 -17.68 -7.03 -22.55
C PHE A 48 -18.47 -8.30 -22.20
N GLY A 49 -19.59 -8.18 -21.47
CA GLY A 49 -20.41 -9.32 -21.07
C GLY A 49 -21.11 -10.03 -22.25
N THR A 50 -21.50 -9.27 -23.28
CA THR A 50 -22.07 -9.82 -24.51
C THR A 50 -21.00 -10.51 -25.36
N GLU A 51 -19.85 -9.87 -25.56
CA GLU A 51 -18.72 -10.40 -26.31
C GLU A 51 -18.20 -11.72 -25.71
N HIS A 52 -18.09 -11.77 -24.38
CA HIS A 52 -17.63 -12.94 -23.65
C HIS A 52 -18.76 -13.87 -23.17
N ARG A 53 -19.98 -13.68 -23.69
CA ARG A 53 -21.15 -14.58 -23.49
C ARG A 53 -21.40 -14.89 -22.01
N PHE A 54 -21.47 -13.87 -21.16
CA PHE A 54 -21.66 -14.04 -19.71
C PHE A 54 -22.93 -14.83 -19.35
N ALA A 55 -23.93 -14.85 -20.21
CA ALA A 55 -25.15 -15.63 -20.02
C ALA A 55 -24.89 -17.16 -20.00
N ASP A 56 -23.83 -17.61 -20.68
CA ASP A 56 -23.48 -19.03 -20.82
C ASP A 56 -22.45 -19.50 -19.77
N ILE A 57 -22.02 -18.63 -18.84
CA ILE A 57 -21.05 -18.95 -17.81
C ILE A 57 -21.78 -19.32 -16.52
N HIS A 58 -21.69 -20.59 -16.11
CA HIS A 58 -22.37 -21.11 -14.93
C HIS A 58 -21.41 -21.49 -13.79
N ASN A 59 -20.14 -21.69 -14.11
CA ASN A 59 -19.10 -22.13 -13.17
C ASN A 59 -17.72 -21.58 -13.57
N HIS A 60 -16.69 -21.90 -12.79
CA HIS A 60 -15.32 -21.46 -13.04
C HIS A 60 -14.74 -21.98 -14.36
N ALA A 61 -15.01 -23.23 -14.72
CA ALA A 61 -14.50 -23.81 -15.98
C ALA A 61 -15.07 -23.09 -17.21
N ASP A 62 -16.35 -22.72 -17.17
CA ASP A 62 -16.97 -21.92 -18.23
C ASP A 62 -16.32 -20.53 -18.31
N LEU A 63 -16.04 -19.90 -17.15
CA LEU A 63 -15.36 -18.61 -17.11
C LEU A 63 -13.98 -18.67 -17.76
N VAL A 64 -13.17 -19.67 -17.40
CA VAL A 64 -11.82 -19.87 -17.98
C VAL A 64 -11.88 -20.06 -19.49
N LYS A 65 -12.90 -20.76 -19.98
CA LYS A 65 -13.10 -21.03 -21.42
C LYS A 65 -13.56 -19.79 -22.20
N GLN A 66 -14.44 -18.96 -21.61
CA GLN A 66 -15.10 -17.86 -22.31
C GLN A 66 -14.33 -16.53 -22.19
N VAL A 67 -13.68 -16.29 -21.05
CA VAL A 67 -13.00 -15.03 -20.77
C VAL A 67 -11.50 -15.27 -20.70
N PRO A 68 -10.69 -14.73 -21.62
CA PRO A 68 -9.23 -14.82 -21.51
C PRO A 68 -8.72 -14.05 -20.29
N VAL A 69 -7.50 -14.35 -19.87
CA VAL A 69 -6.80 -13.53 -18.87
C VAL A 69 -6.64 -12.11 -19.41
N GLN A 70 -7.02 -11.13 -18.63
CA GLN A 70 -6.95 -9.72 -19.00
C GLN A 70 -5.77 -9.03 -18.30
N ASP A 71 -5.10 -8.15 -19.02
CA ASP A 71 -4.32 -7.06 -18.45
C ASP A 71 -5.06 -5.72 -18.62
N TYR A 72 -4.45 -4.63 -18.16
CA TYR A 72 -5.11 -3.32 -18.26
C TYR A 72 -5.21 -2.83 -19.71
N GLU A 73 -4.22 -3.13 -20.55
CA GLU A 73 -4.22 -2.65 -21.94
C GLU A 73 -5.35 -3.31 -22.75
N MET A 74 -5.67 -4.56 -22.44
CA MET A 74 -6.82 -5.26 -23.03
C MET A 74 -8.16 -4.65 -22.57
N LEU A 75 -8.24 -4.19 -21.32
CA LEU A 75 -9.45 -3.54 -20.77
C LEU A 75 -9.54 -2.05 -21.09
N ARG A 76 -8.42 -1.40 -21.44
CA ARG A 76 -8.36 0.05 -21.73
C ARG A 76 -9.41 0.51 -22.75
N PRO A 77 -9.62 -0.16 -23.90
CA PRO A 77 -10.65 0.25 -24.86
C PRO A 77 -12.04 0.35 -24.25
N TYR A 78 -12.44 -0.61 -23.41
CA TYR A 78 -13.74 -0.61 -22.75
C TYR A 78 -13.83 0.49 -21.66
N VAL A 79 -12.75 0.74 -20.91
CA VAL A 79 -12.68 1.84 -19.94
C VAL A 79 -12.85 3.18 -20.65
N GLU A 80 -12.16 3.39 -21.78
CA GLU A 80 -12.23 4.60 -22.58
C GLU A 80 -13.61 4.78 -23.24
N ASP A 81 -14.22 3.70 -23.75
CA ASP A 81 -15.57 3.74 -24.30
C ASP A 81 -16.57 4.14 -23.20
N GLN A 82 -16.58 3.46 -22.06
CA GLN A 82 -17.45 3.79 -20.94
C GLN A 82 -17.24 5.23 -20.44
N ARG A 83 -16.02 5.72 -20.43
CA ARG A 83 -15.66 7.08 -20.03
C ARG A 83 -16.21 8.14 -20.98
N ARG A 84 -16.09 7.90 -22.29
CA ARG A 84 -16.45 8.88 -23.35
C ARG A 84 -17.92 8.86 -23.70
N THR A 85 -18.48 7.68 -23.87
CA THR A 85 -19.83 7.49 -24.40
C THR A 85 -20.88 7.28 -23.31
N ARG A 86 -20.43 6.98 -22.07
CA ARG A 86 -21.28 6.51 -20.96
C ARG A 86 -22.01 5.20 -21.27
N ALA A 87 -21.58 4.48 -22.31
CA ALA A 87 -22.11 3.15 -22.61
C ALA A 87 -21.76 2.16 -21.50
N ALA A 88 -22.57 1.13 -21.34
CA ALA A 88 -22.30 0.02 -20.43
C ALA A 88 -21.23 -0.91 -21.04
N ALA A 89 -19.97 -0.45 -21.08
CA ALA A 89 -18.88 -1.22 -21.70
C ALA A 89 -18.39 -2.36 -20.78
N LEU A 90 -18.00 -2.05 -19.55
CA LEU A 90 -17.55 -3.04 -18.55
C LEU A 90 -18.61 -3.34 -17.49
N THR A 91 -19.34 -2.32 -17.07
CA THR A 91 -20.36 -2.42 -16.02
C THR A 91 -21.64 -1.73 -16.47
N THR A 92 -22.78 -2.23 -15.99
CA THR A 92 -24.09 -1.56 -16.17
C THR A 92 -24.18 -0.28 -15.34
N GLU A 93 -23.40 -0.18 -14.25
CA GLU A 93 -23.31 1.04 -13.45
C GLU A 93 -22.30 2.01 -14.09
N SER A 94 -22.66 3.29 -14.15
CA SER A 94 -21.72 4.35 -14.52
C SER A 94 -20.68 4.58 -13.40
N PRO A 95 -19.41 4.80 -13.73
CA PRO A 95 -18.41 5.19 -12.75
C PRO A 95 -18.76 6.51 -12.05
N LEU A 96 -18.61 6.56 -10.73
CA LEU A 96 -18.73 7.79 -9.94
C LEU A 96 -17.49 8.67 -10.12
N PHE A 97 -16.33 8.02 -10.16
CA PHE A 97 -15.04 8.63 -10.40
C PHE A 97 -14.07 7.55 -10.88
N TYR A 98 -12.89 7.96 -11.28
CA TYR A 98 -11.81 7.05 -11.63
C TYR A 98 -10.69 7.14 -10.60
N ALA A 99 -10.20 5.99 -10.14
CA ALA A 99 -8.99 5.94 -9.35
C ALA A 99 -7.81 5.73 -10.29
N GLN A 100 -6.80 6.58 -10.16
CA GLN A 100 -5.61 6.53 -11.01
C GLN A 100 -4.50 5.75 -10.32
N THR A 101 -3.81 4.90 -11.07
CA THR A 101 -2.60 4.21 -10.61
C THR A 101 -1.47 4.44 -11.59
N SER A 102 -0.23 4.39 -11.08
CA SER A 102 0.95 4.43 -11.93
C SER A 102 0.94 3.21 -12.86
N GLY A 103 0.86 3.48 -14.16
CA GLY A 103 0.98 2.44 -15.17
C GLY A 103 2.43 1.97 -15.29
N THR A 104 2.61 0.69 -15.53
CA THR A 104 3.93 0.09 -15.79
C THR A 104 4.52 0.45 -17.15
N THR A 105 3.70 1.04 -18.03
CA THR A 105 4.03 1.43 -19.42
C THR A 105 4.11 2.95 -19.61
N GLY A 106 4.18 3.73 -18.53
CA GLY A 106 4.23 5.19 -18.57
C GLY A 106 2.87 5.89 -18.72
N LYS A 107 1.81 5.20 -19.16
CA LYS A 107 0.45 5.75 -19.20
C LYS A 107 -0.31 5.36 -17.93
N PRO A 108 -0.94 6.31 -17.21
CA PRO A 108 -1.74 6.00 -16.04
C PRO A 108 -2.87 5.01 -16.37
N LYS A 109 -3.18 4.15 -15.42
CA LYS A 109 -4.37 3.30 -15.46
C LYS A 109 -5.51 4.02 -14.76
N LEU A 110 -6.67 4.01 -15.36
CA LEU A 110 -7.92 4.55 -14.79
C LEU A 110 -8.83 3.41 -14.38
N ILE A 111 -8.95 3.17 -13.09
CA ILE A 111 -9.83 2.13 -12.56
C ILE A 111 -11.20 2.75 -12.27
N PRO A 112 -12.27 2.30 -12.95
CA PRO A 112 -13.60 2.84 -12.73
C PRO A 112 -14.10 2.46 -11.32
N ILE A 113 -14.59 3.42 -10.56
CA ILE A 113 -15.19 3.18 -9.25
C ILE A 113 -16.68 3.44 -9.34
N THR A 114 -17.44 2.36 -9.34
CA THR A 114 -18.89 2.37 -9.36
C THR A 114 -19.48 2.54 -7.96
N SER A 115 -20.78 2.77 -7.88
CA SER A 115 -21.53 2.85 -6.61
C SER A 115 -21.40 1.53 -5.83
N SER A 116 -21.58 0.40 -6.50
CA SER A 116 -21.43 -0.93 -5.90
C SER A 116 -20.01 -1.16 -5.37
N MET A 117 -18.97 -0.77 -6.11
CA MET A 117 -17.58 -0.91 -5.66
C MET A 117 -17.28 -0.03 -4.47
N LEU A 118 -17.78 1.21 -4.44
CA LEU A 118 -17.61 2.10 -3.30
C LEU A 118 -18.29 1.56 -2.04
N GLU A 119 -19.47 0.96 -2.19
CA GLU A 119 -20.18 0.32 -1.07
C GLU A 119 -19.45 -0.92 -0.56
N ILE A 120 -18.85 -1.73 -1.44
CA ILE A 120 -17.98 -2.85 -1.07
C ILE A 120 -16.82 -2.35 -0.22
N ASN A 121 -16.11 -1.31 -0.67
CA ASN A 121 -15.00 -0.72 0.07
C ASN A 121 -15.43 -0.19 1.45
N ARG A 122 -16.64 0.40 1.58
CA ARG A 122 -17.18 0.84 2.88
C ARG A 122 -17.40 -0.33 3.82
N ARG A 123 -17.96 -1.43 3.34
CA ARG A 123 -18.21 -2.65 4.16
C ARG A 123 -16.92 -3.30 4.61
N GLU A 124 -15.93 -3.40 3.72
CA GLU A 124 -14.61 -3.92 4.03
C GLU A 124 -13.89 -3.05 5.06
N GLN A 125 -13.97 -1.73 4.92
CA GLN A 125 -13.41 -0.80 5.89
C GLN A 125 -14.13 -0.89 7.25
N ALA A 126 -15.45 -1.05 7.26
CA ALA A 126 -16.22 -1.22 8.50
C ALA A 126 -15.88 -2.54 9.21
N LEU A 127 -15.73 -3.63 8.44
CA LEU A 127 -15.25 -4.91 8.95
C LEU A 127 -13.84 -4.79 9.54
N PHE A 128 -12.92 -4.17 8.81
CA PHE A 128 -11.55 -3.97 9.28
C PHE A 128 -11.51 -3.12 10.55
N SER A 129 -12.30 -2.03 10.63
CA SER A 129 -12.39 -1.22 11.84
C SER A 129 -12.95 -1.99 13.03
N TYR A 130 -13.88 -2.91 12.80
CA TYR A 130 -14.36 -3.82 13.84
C TYR A 130 -13.26 -4.77 14.34
N LEU A 131 -12.46 -5.34 13.42
CA LEU A 131 -11.36 -6.24 13.77
C LEU A 131 -10.25 -5.50 14.53
N GLN A 132 -9.92 -4.28 14.13
CA GLN A 132 -9.02 -3.39 14.88
C GLN A 132 -9.52 -3.11 16.29
N TYR A 133 -10.82 -2.79 16.45
CA TYR A 133 -11.42 -2.58 17.76
C TYR A 133 -11.38 -3.85 18.61
N ARG A 134 -11.70 -5.01 18.03
CA ARG A 134 -11.65 -6.29 18.72
C ARG A 134 -10.24 -6.61 19.23
N ALA A 135 -9.23 -6.33 18.42
CA ALA A 135 -7.82 -6.58 18.74
C ALA A 135 -7.24 -5.56 19.76
N CYS A 136 -7.60 -4.29 19.61
CA CYS A 136 -7.04 -3.22 20.43
C CYS A 136 -8.11 -2.14 20.75
N PRO A 137 -9.04 -2.40 21.70
CA PRO A 137 -10.09 -1.43 22.07
C PRO A 137 -9.54 -0.10 22.57
N ALA A 138 -8.37 -0.10 23.23
CA ALA A 138 -7.71 1.09 23.75
C ALA A 138 -7.32 2.10 22.65
N ALA A 139 -7.03 1.62 21.43
CA ALA A 139 -6.75 2.49 20.28
C ALA A 139 -7.93 3.36 19.87
N PHE A 140 -9.15 3.01 20.31
CA PHE A 140 -10.38 3.75 20.03
C PHE A 140 -10.81 4.71 21.14
N ALA A 141 -10.02 4.83 22.20
CA ALA A 141 -10.31 5.73 23.32
C ALA A 141 -10.03 7.20 22.99
N GLY A 142 -8.94 7.48 22.26
CA GLY A 142 -8.51 8.81 21.86
C GLY A 142 -8.71 9.13 20.38
N GLN A 143 -7.90 10.04 19.87
CA GLN A 143 -7.92 10.50 18.48
C GLN A 143 -7.09 9.60 17.57
N ALA A 144 -7.36 9.70 16.26
CA ALA A 144 -6.68 8.98 15.21
C ALA A 144 -5.88 9.93 14.30
N LEU A 145 -4.60 9.71 14.18
CA LEU A 145 -3.79 10.32 13.13
C LEU A 145 -3.80 9.38 11.90
N GLY A 146 -4.80 9.59 11.04
CA GLY A 146 -4.97 8.87 9.79
C GLY A 146 -4.54 9.70 8.59
N ILE A 147 -3.69 9.16 7.74
CA ILE A 147 -3.21 9.82 6.51
C ILE A 147 -3.88 9.14 5.32
N MET A 148 -4.71 9.88 4.62
CA MET A 148 -5.49 9.40 3.48
C MET A 148 -5.08 10.12 2.20
N GLY A 149 -5.33 9.52 1.04
CA GLY A 149 -5.19 10.20 -0.25
C GLY A 149 -6.27 11.24 -0.48
N ALA A 150 -6.06 12.15 -1.42
CA ALA A 150 -7.06 13.13 -1.81
C ALA A 150 -8.27 12.46 -2.48
N ALA A 151 -9.48 12.93 -2.16
CA ALA A 151 -10.69 12.44 -2.82
C ALA A 151 -10.75 12.91 -4.28
N VAL A 152 -10.28 14.12 -4.54
CA VAL A 152 -10.18 14.68 -5.88
C VAL A 152 -8.76 15.19 -6.08
N GLU A 153 -8.07 14.63 -7.07
CA GLU A 153 -6.72 15.02 -7.48
C GLU A 153 -6.75 15.75 -8.84
N GLY A 154 -7.84 15.58 -9.58
CA GLY A 154 -8.04 16.20 -10.88
C GLY A 154 -9.37 15.83 -11.51
N ARG A 155 -9.57 16.27 -12.75
CA ARG A 155 -10.74 15.92 -13.57
C ARG A 155 -10.30 15.51 -14.96
N LEU A 156 -11.00 14.51 -15.50
CA LEU A 156 -10.84 14.08 -16.88
C LEU A 156 -11.64 15.02 -17.81
N ASP A 157 -11.30 14.99 -19.09
CA ASP A 157 -12.04 15.67 -20.17
C ASP A 157 -13.54 15.29 -20.21
N SER A 158 -13.87 14.06 -19.79
CA SER A 158 -15.25 13.58 -19.62
C SER A 158 -16.00 14.18 -18.42
N GLY A 159 -15.36 15.05 -17.63
CA GLY A 159 -15.89 15.66 -16.42
C GLY A 159 -15.80 14.81 -15.15
N HIS A 160 -15.48 13.53 -15.27
CA HIS A 160 -15.34 12.66 -14.10
C HIS A 160 -14.14 13.08 -13.23
N ALA A 161 -14.31 12.99 -11.91
CA ALA A 161 -13.21 13.20 -10.98
C ALA A 161 -12.19 12.05 -11.07
N VAL A 162 -10.92 12.39 -10.87
CA VAL A 162 -9.84 11.44 -10.58
C VAL A 162 -9.41 11.63 -9.13
N GLY A 163 -9.30 10.54 -8.37
CA GLY A 163 -8.93 10.64 -6.97
C GLY A 163 -8.71 9.29 -6.31
N SER A 164 -8.52 9.29 -4.98
CA SER A 164 -8.31 8.07 -4.22
C SER A 164 -9.60 7.52 -3.62
N VAL A 165 -9.74 6.19 -3.59
CA VAL A 165 -10.85 5.52 -2.90
C VAL A 165 -10.84 5.87 -1.41
N SER A 166 -9.65 5.91 -0.76
CA SER A 166 -9.53 6.24 0.66
C SER A 166 -10.02 7.65 0.98
N GLY A 167 -9.75 8.63 0.12
CA GLY A 167 -10.25 9.99 0.26
C GLY A 167 -11.77 10.08 0.16
N HIS A 168 -12.37 9.40 -0.81
CA HIS A 168 -13.82 9.31 -0.96
C HIS A 168 -14.48 8.62 0.23
N LEU A 169 -13.90 7.51 0.72
CA LEU A 169 -14.37 6.84 1.92
C LEU A 169 -14.31 7.76 3.14
N TYR A 170 -13.19 8.47 3.31
CA TYR A 170 -13.02 9.38 4.43
C TYR A 170 -14.05 10.52 4.44
N ARG A 171 -14.28 11.16 3.29
CA ARG A 171 -15.31 12.19 3.14
C ARG A 171 -16.72 11.68 3.46
N SER A 172 -16.99 10.41 3.18
CA SER A 172 -18.29 9.79 3.39
C SER A 172 -18.54 9.30 4.83
N LEU A 173 -17.54 9.38 5.73
CA LEU A 173 -17.70 8.96 7.11
C LEU A 173 -18.73 9.81 7.83
N PRO A 174 -19.57 9.21 8.70
CA PRO A 174 -20.45 9.95 9.60
C PRO A 174 -19.66 10.96 10.44
N GLY A 175 -20.23 12.14 10.68
CA GLY A 175 -19.57 13.22 11.42
C GLY A 175 -18.98 12.78 12.77
N ALA A 176 -19.69 11.94 13.51
CA ALA A 176 -19.23 11.39 14.80
C ALA A 176 -17.97 10.50 14.67
N VAL A 177 -17.80 9.78 13.55
CA VAL A 177 -16.60 8.98 13.27
C VAL A 177 -15.48 9.90 12.76
N ARG A 178 -15.80 10.79 11.83
CA ARG A 178 -14.85 11.73 11.24
C ARG A 178 -14.23 12.68 12.28
N SER A 179 -14.99 13.06 13.33
CA SER A 179 -14.48 13.91 14.42
C SER A 179 -13.36 13.25 15.25
N ARG A 180 -13.15 11.95 15.11
CA ARG A 180 -12.04 11.25 15.75
C ARG A 180 -10.73 11.37 14.99
N PHE A 181 -10.76 11.82 13.74
CA PHE A 181 -9.56 12.03 12.96
C PHE A 181 -9.04 13.45 13.15
N VAL A 182 -7.78 13.53 13.52
CA VAL A 182 -7.06 14.79 13.72
C VAL A 182 -6.99 15.61 12.44
N VAL A 183 -6.69 14.94 11.34
CA VAL A 183 -6.48 15.55 10.02
C VAL A 183 -7.81 15.59 9.28
N PRO A 184 -8.36 16.76 8.94
CA PRO A 184 -9.58 16.85 8.13
C PRO A 184 -9.32 16.44 6.67
N PRO A 185 -10.33 15.95 5.93
CA PRO A 185 -10.14 15.43 4.58
C PRO A 185 -9.59 16.47 3.59
N GLU A 186 -9.88 17.75 3.80
CA GLU A 186 -9.42 18.86 2.96
C GLU A 186 -7.89 19.00 2.95
N VAL A 187 -7.22 18.66 4.05
CA VAL A 187 -5.74 18.68 4.15
C VAL A 187 -5.09 17.68 3.18
N SER A 188 -5.78 16.59 2.83
CA SER A 188 -5.28 15.64 1.84
C SER A 188 -5.16 16.25 0.44
N GLU A 189 -5.86 17.35 0.17
CA GLU A 189 -5.90 18.03 -1.13
C GLU A 189 -4.77 19.03 -1.33
N ILE A 190 -4.00 19.34 -0.28
CA ILE A 190 -2.81 20.19 -0.41
C ILE A 190 -1.83 19.51 -1.36
N SER A 191 -1.46 20.19 -2.44
CA SER A 191 -0.57 19.65 -3.46
C SER A 191 0.91 19.70 -3.07
N ASP A 192 1.33 20.75 -2.34
CA ASP A 192 2.69 20.83 -1.78
C ASP A 192 2.82 19.87 -0.58
N TYR A 193 3.61 18.83 -0.76
CA TYR A 193 3.78 17.78 0.27
C TYR A 193 4.49 18.26 1.52
N ASN A 194 5.44 19.21 1.42
CA ASN A 194 6.12 19.77 2.60
C ASN A 194 5.15 20.59 3.44
N LEU A 195 4.35 21.42 2.79
CA LEU A 195 3.29 22.18 3.45
C LEU A 195 2.21 21.25 4.02
N LYS A 196 1.81 20.23 3.28
CA LYS A 196 0.86 19.22 3.75
C LYS A 196 1.32 18.55 5.04
N TYR A 197 2.55 18.06 5.08
CA TYR A 197 3.10 17.41 6.27
C TYR A 197 3.27 18.38 7.44
N LEU A 198 3.66 19.62 7.16
CA LEU A 198 3.72 20.65 8.19
C LEU A 198 2.35 20.93 8.82
N VAL A 199 1.29 21.01 8.00
CA VAL A 199 -0.09 21.18 8.47
C VAL A 199 -0.55 19.95 9.25
N ILE A 200 -0.29 18.74 8.75
CA ILE A 200 -0.64 17.50 9.43
C ILE A 200 -0.01 17.43 10.81
N ILE A 201 1.30 17.64 10.92
CA ILE A 201 1.99 17.55 12.21
C ILE A 201 1.58 18.68 13.15
N ARG A 202 1.33 19.89 12.63
CA ARG A 202 0.80 20.99 13.44
C ARG A 202 -0.57 20.68 14.04
N LEU A 203 -1.48 20.07 13.26
CA LEU A 203 -2.77 19.62 13.74
C LEU A 203 -2.61 18.50 14.79
N ALA A 204 -1.73 17.53 14.53
CA ALA A 204 -1.45 16.44 15.46
C ALA A 204 -0.90 16.94 16.80
N LEU A 205 0.00 17.89 16.79
CA LEU A 205 0.55 18.52 18.02
C LEU A 205 -0.51 19.29 18.84
N GLY A 206 -1.63 19.65 18.23
CA GLY A 206 -2.79 20.21 18.91
C GLY A 206 -3.58 19.19 19.74
N GLU A 207 -3.41 17.89 19.46
CA GLU A 207 -4.16 16.81 20.08
C GLU A 207 -3.29 16.01 21.06
N PRO A 208 -3.56 16.06 22.36
CA PRO A 208 -2.73 15.37 23.35
C PRO A 208 -2.98 13.86 23.41
N GLU A 209 -4.12 13.39 22.96
CA GLU A 209 -4.60 12.00 23.14
C GLU A 209 -4.70 11.26 21.79
N ILE A 210 -3.61 11.20 21.05
CA ILE A 210 -3.53 10.32 19.87
C ILE A 210 -3.27 8.89 20.34
N THR A 211 -4.17 7.97 19.99
CA THR A 211 -4.10 6.55 20.37
C THR A 211 -3.99 5.61 19.19
N TYR A 212 -4.17 6.12 17.97
CA TYR A 212 -4.14 5.35 16.73
C TYR A 212 -3.38 6.09 15.64
N LEU A 213 -2.49 5.38 14.96
CA LEU A 213 -1.82 5.83 13.73
C LEU A 213 -2.26 4.97 12.55
N GLY A 214 -2.63 5.59 11.42
CA GLY A 214 -3.05 4.89 10.21
C GLY A 214 -2.48 5.51 8.94
N SER A 215 -1.64 4.78 8.21
CA SER A 215 -1.16 5.15 6.86
C SER A 215 -0.72 3.89 6.13
N PRO A 216 -0.95 3.79 4.81
CA PRO A 216 -0.47 2.64 4.03
C PRO A 216 1.04 2.44 4.13
N ASN A 217 1.83 3.50 4.00
CA ASN A 217 3.28 3.41 4.03
C ASN A 217 3.84 3.89 5.38
N PRO A 218 4.60 3.05 6.10
CA PRO A 218 5.21 3.43 7.38
C PRO A 218 6.23 4.58 7.25
N SER A 219 6.85 4.77 6.06
CA SER A 219 7.75 5.90 5.80
C SER A 219 7.07 7.27 5.94
N THR A 220 5.75 7.33 5.77
CA THR A 220 4.97 8.56 5.99
C THR A 220 5.10 9.05 7.44
N PHE A 221 5.05 8.13 8.40
CA PHE A 221 5.22 8.49 9.81
C PHE A 221 6.64 8.91 10.14
N LEU A 222 7.65 8.28 9.54
CA LEU A 222 9.04 8.72 9.68
C LEU A 222 9.21 10.14 9.13
N ARG A 223 8.67 10.41 7.94
CA ARG A 223 8.74 11.75 7.34
C ARG A 223 8.04 12.83 8.19
N LEU A 224 6.91 12.50 8.82
CA LEU A 224 6.26 13.43 9.75
C LEU A 224 7.14 13.79 10.95
N LEU A 225 7.91 12.83 11.48
CA LEU A 225 8.88 13.09 12.56
C LEU A 225 10.05 13.96 12.06
N ASP A 226 10.52 13.73 10.83
CA ASP A 226 11.57 14.58 10.24
C ASP A 226 11.07 16.01 10.13
N VAL A 227 9.88 16.22 9.52
CA VAL A 227 9.27 17.56 9.41
C VAL A 227 9.08 18.22 10.76
N LEU A 228 8.66 17.45 11.79
CA LEU A 228 8.55 17.97 13.14
C LEU A 228 9.90 18.46 13.68
N ASN A 229 10.96 17.66 13.54
CA ASN A 229 12.26 17.97 14.07
C ASN A 229 12.96 19.12 13.29
N ASP A 230 12.78 19.13 11.96
CA ASP A 230 13.32 20.18 11.07
C ASP A 230 12.65 21.55 11.28
N HIS A 231 11.34 21.55 11.58
CA HIS A 231 10.53 22.77 11.74
C HIS A 231 10.11 23.04 13.19
N ARG A 232 10.86 22.54 14.16
CA ARG A 232 10.51 22.57 15.59
C ARG A 232 10.18 23.96 16.12
N GLU A 233 11.02 24.96 15.84
CA GLU A 233 10.81 26.33 16.34
C GLU A 233 9.57 26.97 15.73
N LEU A 234 9.34 26.78 14.43
CA LEU A 234 8.13 27.25 13.76
C LEU A 234 6.88 26.60 14.37
N LEU A 235 6.92 25.29 14.61
CA LEU A 235 5.80 24.56 15.22
C LEU A 235 5.58 24.97 16.68
N ARG A 236 6.66 25.22 17.44
CA ARG A 236 6.57 25.73 18.81
C ARG A 236 5.89 27.09 18.86
N ALA A 237 6.37 28.05 18.05
CA ALA A 237 5.77 29.37 17.93
C ALA A 237 4.29 29.30 17.51
N SER A 238 3.99 28.43 16.55
CA SER A 238 2.62 28.18 16.09
C SER A 238 1.72 27.60 17.20
N LEU A 239 2.24 26.75 18.10
CA LEU A 239 1.50 26.22 19.25
C LEU A 239 1.29 27.29 20.32
N GLU A 240 2.23 28.22 20.51
CA GLU A 240 2.09 29.33 21.45
C GLU A 240 1.05 30.35 20.99
N THR A 241 1.07 30.70 19.71
CA THR A 241 0.21 31.77 19.14
C THR A 241 -1.15 31.27 18.68
N GLY A 242 -1.28 30.00 18.31
CA GLY A 242 -2.49 29.44 17.68
C GLY A 242 -2.62 29.84 16.21
N THR A 243 -1.51 30.16 15.53
CA THR A 243 -1.44 30.44 14.09
C THR A 243 -0.40 29.56 13.42
N LEU A 244 -0.31 29.61 12.11
CA LEU A 244 0.76 28.98 11.34
C LEU A 244 1.09 29.92 10.17
N ASP A 245 2.31 30.42 10.11
CA ASP A 245 2.71 31.49 9.18
C ASP A 245 2.48 31.16 7.70
N ARG A 246 2.55 29.88 7.35
CA ARG A 246 2.35 29.40 5.97
C ARG A 246 0.88 29.12 5.59
N LEU A 247 -0.11 29.48 6.42
CA LEU A 247 -1.53 29.30 6.09
C LEU A 247 -1.98 30.09 4.85
N SER A 248 -1.33 31.23 4.56
CA SER A 248 -1.62 32.04 3.38
C SER A 248 -1.31 31.34 2.05
N GLU A 249 -0.46 30.31 2.06
CA GLU A 249 -0.10 29.51 0.89
C GLU A 249 -1.19 28.46 0.55
N LEU A 250 -2.13 28.22 1.46
CA LEU A 250 -3.22 27.25 1.27
C LEU A 250 -4.37 27.88 0.47
N ASP A 251 -5.02 27.05 -0.35
CA ASP A 251 -6.30 27.39 -0.97
C ASP A 251 -7.33 27.78 0.09
N ALA A 252 -8.21 28.73 -0.21
CA ALA A 252 -9.15 29.30 0.75
C ALA A 252 -9.99 28.24 1.50
N PRO A 253 -10.60 27.23 0.85
CA PRO A 253 -11.37 26.21 1.56
C PRO A 253 -10.55 25.41 2.58
N VAL A 254 -9.31 25.04 2.22
CA VAL A 254 -8.40 24.28 3.09
C VAL A 254 -7.95 25.15 4.24
N ARG A 255 -7.53 26.40 3.93
CA ARG A 255 -7.10 27.38 4.93
C ARG A 255 -8.18 27.64 5.98
N ASP A 256 -9.43 27.82 5.58
CA ASP A 256 -10.56 28.05 6.50
C ASP A 256 -10.80 26.88 7.44
N VAL A 257 -10.69 25.64 6.94
CA VAL A 257 -10.85 24.43 7.75
C VAL A 257 -9.69 24.30 8.75
N VAL A 258 -8.46 24.50 8.30
CA VAL A 258 -7.25 24.40 9.14
C VAL A 258 -7.23 25.48 10.20
N SER A 259 -7.50 26.75 9.84
CA SER A 259 -7.52 27.89 10.77
C SER A 259 -8.53 27.70 11.90
N ARG A 260 -9.68 27.09 11.62
CA ARG A 260 -10.68 26.78 12.66
C ARG A 260 -10.23 25.69 13.64
N ARG A 261 -9.27 24.84 13.27
CA ARG A 261 -8.76 23.74 14.10
C ARG A 261 -7.48 24.07 14.86
N ILE A 262 -6.66 24.97 14.34
CA ILE A 262 -5.45 25.41 15.01
C ILE A 262 -5.84 26.29 16.20
N ARG A 263 -5.33 25.92 17.38
CA ARG A 263 -5.53 26.64 18.66
C ARG A 263 -4.21 26.73 19.40
N PRO A 264 -4.02 27.72 20.29
CA PRO A 264 -2.88 27.73 21.19
C PRO A 264 -2.85 26.45 22.05
N ASN A 265 -1.64 25.87 22.19
CA ASN A 265 -1.38 24.71 23.05
C ASN A 265 -0.02 24.86 23.72
N ARG A 266 0.02 25.57 24.86
CA ARG A 266 1.26 25.82 25.61
C ARG A 266 1.92 24.55 26.12
N ALA A 267 1.12 23.53 26.48
CA ALA A 267 1.67 22.24 26.94
C ALA A 267 2.37 21.51 25.77
N GLY A 268 1.79 21.53 24.56
CA GLY A 268 2.43 21.03 23.34
C GLY A 268 3.71 21.82 23.00
N ALA A 269 3.68 23.16 23.10
CA ALA A 269 4.86 23.99 22.86
C ALA A 269 6.01 23.68 23.83
N ALA A 270 5.70 23.44 25.11
CA ALA A 270 6.70 23.07 26.11
C ALA A 270 7.40 21.73 25.79
N LYS A 271 6.68 20.75 25.22
CA LYS A 271 7.28 19.48 24.77
C LYS A 271 8.33 19.72 23.66
N LEU A 272 8.12 20.72 22.80
CA LEU A 272 9.04 21.04 21.71
C LEU A 272 10.27 21.84 22.19
N ALA A 273 10.28 22.38 23.40
CA ALA A 273 11.40 23.16 23.94
C ALA A 273 12.64 22.33 24.25
N SER A 274 12.52 20.99 24.37
CA SER A 274 13.67 20.11 24.62
C SER A 274 14.60 20.05 23.40
N GLY A 275 15.94 20.05 23.62
CA GLY A 275 16.92 19.94 22.53
C GLY A 275 17.03 18.54 21.91
N ALA A 276 16.39 17.52 22.49
CA ALA A 276 16.46 16.13 22.02
C ALA A 276 15.58 15.90 20.77
N THR A 277 15.96 14.96 19.92
CA THR A 277 15.13 14.47 18.81
C THR A 277 13.86 13.83 19.38
N LEU A 278 12.69 14.31 18.97
CA LEU A 278 11.41 13.83 19.46
C LEU A 278 10.90 12.64 18.64
N THR A 279 10.27 11.71 19.32
CA THR A 279 9.64 10.51 18.75
C THR A 279 8.14 10.48 19.03
N TYR A 280 7.43 9.52 18.47
CA TYR A 280 6.00 9.30 18.77
C TYR A 280 5.78 8.94 20.25
N ALA A 281 6.72 8.18 20.83
CA ALA A 281 6.65 7.82 22.25
C ALA A 281 6.73 9.05 23.18
N ASP A 282 7.55 10.05 22.82
CA ASP A 282 7.67 11.29 23.59
C ASP A 282 6.44 12.18 23.46
N LEU A 283 5.87 12.24 22.27
CA LEU A 283 4.74 13.12 21.97
C LEU A 283 3.42 12.51 22.42
N TRP A 284 3.18 11.24 22.10
CA TRP A 284 1.91 10.55 22.35
C TRP A 284 2.13 9.15 22.94
N PRO A 285 2.49 9.04 24.22
CA PRO A 285 2.69 7.74 24.89
C PRO A 285 1.40 6.89 24.95
N GLY A 286 0.27 7.51 24.62
CA GLY A 286 -1.04 6.87 24.50
C GLY A 286 -1.28 6.08 23.21
N ILE A 287 -0.38 6.09 22.24
CA ILE A 287 -0.54 5.29 21.01
C ILE A 287 -0.56 3.79 21.37
N ARG A 288 -1.57 3.09 20.87
CA ARG A 288 -1.78 1.64 21.12
C ARG A 288 -1.84 0.83 19.84
N LEU A 289 -2.22 1.41 18.71
CA LEU A 289 -2.34 0.71 17.44
C LEU A 289 -1.75 1.54 16.31
N VAL A 290 -0.92 0.89 15.51
CA VAL A 290 -0.43 1.41 14.23
C VAL A 290 -0.92 0.48 13.14
N THR A 291 -1.60 1.03 12.14
CA THR A 291 -2.05 0.27 10.97
C THR A 291 -1.32 0.75 9.73
N THR A 292 -0.56 -0.15 9.12
CA THR A 292 0.29 0.16 7.98
C THR A 292 0.62 -1.12 7.19
N TRP A 293 1.21 -1.00 6.01
CA TRP A 293 1.80 -2.15 5.32
C TRP A 293 3.07 -2.63 6.03
N THR A 294 3.21 -3.93 6.17
CA THR A 294 4.33 -4.56 6.88
C THR A 294 5.26 -5.35 5.97
N GLY A 295 4.77 -5.72 4.77
CA GLY A 295 5.49 -6.58 3.83
C GLY A 295 6.41 -5.84 2.85
N GLY A 296 7.29 -6.61 2.20
CA GLY A 296 8.20 -6.11 1.17
C GLY A 296 9.10 -4.97 1.69
N SER A 297 9.33 -3.96 0.85
CA SER A 297 10.14 -2.78 1.17
C SER A 297 9.59 -1.95 2.35
N CYS A 298 8.30 -2.05 2.66
CA CYS A 298 7.70 -1.37 3.82
C CYS A 298 8.24 -1.91 5.15
N GLY A 299 8.68 -3.17 5.21
CA GLY A 299 9.24 -3.79 6.42
C GLY A 299 10.49 -3.06 6.96
N ILE A 300 11.31 -2.47 6.08
CA ILE A 300 12.51 -1.70 6.46
C ILE A 300 12.10 -0.43 7.20
N ALA A 301 11.18 0.34 6.61
CA ALA A 301 10.67 1.57 7.24
C ALA A 301 9.90 1.26 8.54
N LEU A 302 9.18 0.13 8.59
CA LEU A 302 8.49 -0.31 9.79
C LEU A 302 9.45 -0.63 10.94
N GLY A 303 10.59 -1.28 10.66
CA GLY A 303 11.63 -1.52 11.67
C GLY A 303 12.05 -0.22 12.36
N LYS A 304 12.40 0.80 11.56
CA LYS A 304 12.76 2.14 12.09
C LYS A 304 11.61 2.84 12.82
N LEU A 305 10.39 2.67 12.35
CA LEU A 305 9.23 3.26 13.01
C LEU A 305 8.99 2.63 14.39
N ARG A 306 9.15 1.31 14.52
CA ARG A 306 8.97 0.61 15.81
C ARG A 306 9.83 1.18 16.94
N GLU A 307 11.07 1.57 16.64
CA GLU A 307 11.98 2.20 17.60
C GLU A 307 11.50 3.56 18.13
N LYS A 308 10.57 4.19 17.43
CA LYS A 308 10.03 5.53 17.72
C LYS A 308 8.62 5.50 18.31
N LEU A 309 8.05 4.31 18.44
CA LEU A 309 6.70 4.10 18.99
C LEU A 309 6.78 3.77 20.49
N PRO A 310 5.68 4.03 21.25
CA PRO A 310 5.55 3.47 22.60
C PRO A 310 5.67 1.93 22.58
N LEU A 311 6.27 1.35 23.60
CA LEU A 311 6.47 -0.10 23.73
C LEU A 311 5.14 -0.91 23.67
N GLU A 312 4.06 -0.32 24.12
CA GLU A 312 2.74 -0.96 24.12
C GLU A 312 1.99 -0.83 22.78
N ALA A 313 2.55 -0.12 21.82
CA ALA A 313 1.94 0.03 20.50
C ALA A 313 2.09 -1.26 19.69
N VAL A 314 0.96 -1.83 19.28
CA VAL A 314 0.94 -2.99 18.39
C VAL A 314 0.77 -2.55 16.95
N VAL A 315 1.33 -3.32 16.02
CA VAL A 315 1.19 -3.09 14.59
C VAL A 315 0.18 -4.08 14.01
N MET A 316 -0.75 -3.57 13.23
CA MET A 316 -1.70 -4.39 12.48
C MET A 316 -1.53 -4.14 10.98
N GLU A 317 -1.31 -5.21 10.23
CA GLU A 317 -1.21 -5.15 8.77
C GLU A 317 -2.47 -4.53 8.18
N LEU A 318 -2.31 -3.53 7.32
CA LEU A 318 -3.42 -2.88 6.62
C LEU A 318 -4.17 -3.85 5.68
N GLY A 319 -3.49 -4.91 5.29
CA GLY A 319 -3.91 -5.89 4.32
C GLY A 319 -3.33 -5.63 2.93
N TYR A 320 -3.30 -6.67 2.12
CA TYR A 320 -2.99 -6.54 0.70
C TYR A 320 -4.08 -5.71 0.03
N GLN A 321 -3.73 -4.54 -0.44
CA GLN A 321 -4.64 -3.60 -1.09
C GLN A 321 -3.99 -2.99 -2.32
N SER A 322 -4.81 -2.84 -3.34
CA SER A 322 -4.50 -2.07 -4.54
C SER A 322 -5.67 -1.14 -4.88
N THR A 323 -5.51 -0.35 -5.93
CA THR A 323 -6.59 0.50 -6.45
C THR A 323 -7.73 -0.33 -7.03
N GLU A 324 -7.41 -1.50 -7.55
CA GLU A 324 -8.33 -2.43 -8.20
C GLU A 324 -9.25 -3.14 -7.21
N PHE A 325 -8.75 -3.45 -6.02
CA PHE A 325 -9.49 -4.21 -5.01
C PHE A 325 -8.77 -4.24 -3.66
N ARG A 326 -9.46 -4.70 -2.63
CA ARG A 326 -8.85 -5.14 -1.38
C ARG A 326 -8.63 -6.65 -1.44
N GLY A 327 -7.38 -7.09 -1.40
CA GLY A 327 -7.02 -8.51 -1.51
C GLY A 327 -7.11 -9.26 -0.20
N THR A 328 -6.78 -8.62 0.94
CA THR A 328 -6.92 -9.24 2.27
C THR A 328 -7.30 -8.24 3.36
N ILE A 329 -7.82 -8.78 4.46
CA ILE A 329 -8.12 -8.07 5.70
C ILE A 329 -7.40 -8.81 6.82
N ALA A 330 -6.49 -8.15 7.55
CA ALA A 330 -5.84 -8.74 8.71
C ALA A 330 -6.86 -9.01 9.82
N LEU A 331 -6.79 -10.19 10.42
CA LEU A 331 -7.73 -10.60 11.47
C LEU A 331 -7.29 -10.16 12.87
N GLU A 332 -5.98 -10.01 13.07
CA GLU A 332 -5.34 -9.66 14.34
C GLU A 332 -3.98 -8.99 14.08
N PRO A 333 -3.42 -8.30 15.08
CA PRO A 333 -2.06 -7.77 14.99
C PRO A 333 -1.03 -8.88 14.77
N GLU A 334 0.06 -8.52 14.09
CA GLU A 334 1.20 -9.41 13.79
C GLU A 334 0.81 -10.70 13.04
N ALA A 335 -0.40 -10.78 12.50
CA ALA A 335 -0.84 -11.94 11.73
C ALA A 335 0.03 -12.12 10.48
N PRO A 336 0.46 -13.34 10.15
CA PRO A 336 1.33 -13.62 9.02
C PRO A 336 0.62 -13.43 7.66
N GLY A 337 -0.71 -13.35 7.65
CA GLY A 337 -1.53 -13.13 6.46
C GLY A 337 -2.93 -12.65 6.81
N GLY A 338 -3.72 -12.33 5.81
CA GLY A 338 -5.08 -11.83 5.98
C GLY A 338 -6.13 -12.65 5.24
N LEU A 339 -7.37 -12.52 5.66
CA LEU A 339 -8.52 -13.16 5.04
C LEU A 339 -8.92 -12.42 3.76
N PRO A 340 -9.00 -13.09 2.59
CA PRO A 340 -9.57 -12.49 1.39
C PRO A 340 -11.04 -12.09 1.62
N PRO A 341 -11.51 -10.95 1.10
CA PRO A 341 -12.93 -10.59 1.15
C PRO A 341 -13.72 -11.41 0.12
N LEU A 342 -13.76 -12.72 0.34
CA LEU A 342 -14.26 -13.76 -0.56
C LEU A 342 -15.73 -13.62 -0.96
N HIS A 343 -16.47 -12.73 -0.32
CA HIS A 343 -17.90 -12.46 -0.58
C HIS A 343 -18.13 -11.22 -1.44
N HIS A 344 -17.05 -10.53 -1.84
CA HIS A 344 -17.11 -9.32 -2.65
C HIS A 344 -16.49 -9.50 -4.03
N HIS A 345 -15.31 -10.14 -4.09
CA HIS A 345 -14.56 -10.38 -5.31
C HIS A 345 -14.47 -11.86 -5.62
N PHE A 346 -14.38 -12.21 -6.89
CA PHE A 346 -14.06 -13.57 -7.30
C PHE A 346 -12.56 -13.65 -7.57
N PHE A 347 -11.94 -14.68 -6.99
CA PHE A 347 -10.50 -14.87 -7.01
C PHE A 347 -10.13 -16.12 -7.81
N GLU A 348 -9.13 -15.98 -8.67
CA GLU A 348 -8.46 -17.07 -9.35
C GLU A 348 -6.97 -17.01 -9.05
N PHE A 349 -6.30 -18.14 -9.14
CA PHE A 349 -4.90 -18.23 -8.82
C PHE A 349 -4.18 -19.16 -9.81
N VAL A 350 -2.90 -18.88 -10.04
CA VAL A 350 -2.00 -19.77 -10.79
C VAL A 350 -0.77 -20.00 -9.94
N GLU A 351 -0.39 -21.27 -9.73
CA GLU A 351 0.80 -21.57 -8.96
C GLU A 351 2.05 -20.98 -9.62
N GLN A 352 2.91 -20.33 -8.83
CA GLN A 352 4.11 -19.67 -9.33
C GLN A 352 4.96 -20.59 -10.21
N ALA A 353 5.24 -21.81 -9.73
CA ALA A 353 6.05 -22.78 -10.46
C ALA A 353 5.40 -23.22 -11.79
N GLY A 354 4.08 -23.29 -11.84
CA GLY A 354 3.33 -23.58 -13.08
C GLY A 354 3.45 -22.43 -14.08
N TRP A 355 3.20 -21.21 -13.61
CA TRP A 355 3.29 -19.99 -14.43
C TRP A 355 4.68 -19.82 -15.03
N ASP A 356 5.74 -20.02 -14.24
CA ASP A 356 7.12 -19.88 -14.67
C ASP A 356 7.52 -20.92 -15.76
N ARG A 357 6.80 -22.04 -15.83
CA ARG A 357 6.96 -23.08 -16.88
C ARG A 357 6.01 -22.91 -18.07
N GLY A 358 5.16 -21.88 -18.06
CA GLY A 358 4.14 -21.67 -19.08
C GLY A 358 2.89 -22.55 -18.97
N ALA A 359 2.76 -23.33 -17.90
CA ALA A 359 1.55 -24.07 -17.58
C ALA A 359 0.56 -23.15 -16.87
N GLN A 360 -0.66 -23.06 -17.39
CA GLN A 360 -1.71 -22.19 -16.85
C GLN A 360 -2.87 -23.05 -16.35
N GLU A 361 -2.72 -23.57 -15.14
CA GLU A 361 -3.83 -24.16 -14.41
C GLU A 361 -4.43 -23.10 -13.48
N PHE A 362 -5.67 -22.70 -13.75
CA PHE A 362 -6.37 -21.71 -12.96
C PHE A 362 -7.12 -22.36 -11.81
N LEU A 363 -6.73 -22.03 -10.60
CA LEU A 363 -7.29 -22.54 -9.36
C LEU A 363 -8.28 -21.55 -8.74
N THR A 364 -9.27 -22.07 -8.03
CA THR A 364 -10.16 -21.27 -7.18
C THR A 364 -9.57 -21.13 -5.78
N LEU A 365 -10.11 -20.21 -4.99
CA LEU A 365 -9.68 -19.95 -3.61
C LEU A 365 -9.70 -21.23 -2.73
N ALA A 366 -10.64 -22.13 -2.97
CA ALA A 366 -10.79 -23.37 -2.20
C ALA A 366 -9.77 -24.48 -2.54
N GLN A 367 -8.98 -24.29 -3.59
CA GLN A 367 -7.98 -25.27 -4.05
C GLN A 367 -6.55 -24.92 -3.65
N LEU A 368 -6.36 -23.80 -2.93
CA LEU A 368 -5.04 -23.36 -2.52
C LEU A 368 -4.50 -24.18 -1.36
N GLU A 369 -3.19 -24.37 -1.32
CA GLU A 369 -2.46 -25.15 -0.33
C GLU A 369 -1.55 -24.27 0.52
N ALA A 370 -1.45 -24.55 1.82
CA ALA A 370 -0.57 -23.83 2.74
C ALA A 370 0.90 -23.90 2.32
N GLY A 371 1.64 -22.81 2.49
CA GLY A 371 3.06 -22.70 2.17
C GLY A 371 3.36 -22.51 0.68
N ARG A 372 2.36 -22.59 -0.20
CA ARG A 372 2.56 -22.37 -1.64
C ARG A 372 2.34 -20.92 -2.04
N ARG A 373 2.90 -20.55 -3.18
CA ARG A 373 2.84 -19.21 -3.77
C ARG A 373 2.09 -19.22 -5.09
N TYR A 374 1.26 -18.20 -5.27
CA TYR A 374 0.37 -18.10 -6.41
C TYR A 374 0.34 -16.68 -6.96
N TYR A 375 0.28 -16.55 -8.28
CA TYR A 375 -0.18 -15.32 -8.92
C TYR A 375 -1.70 -15.21 -8.77
N ILE A 376 -2.19 -13.99 -8.57
CA ILE A 376 -3.60 -13.71 -8.33
C ILE A 376 -4.24 -13.03 -9.53
N LEU A 377 -5.44 -13.51 -9.90
CA LEU A 377 -6.35 -12.86 -10.82
C LEU A 377 -7.64 -12.53 -10.07
N ILE A 378 -8.30 -11.47 -10.51
CA ILE A 378 -9.53 -10.99 -9.86
C ILE A 378 -10.65 -10.72 -10.86
N THR A 379 -11.88 -10.95 -10.41
CA THR A 379 -13.09 -10.44 -11.06
C THR A 379 -13.87 -9.61 -10.04
N THR A 380 -14.12 -8.32 -10.36
CA THR A 380 -14.63 -7.32 -9.42
C THR A 380 -15.89 -6.63 -9.92
N ALA A 381 -16.59 -5.93 -9.03
CA ALA A 381 -17.74 -5.09 -9.36
C ALA A 381 -17.37 -3.83 -10.19
N SER A 382 -16.09 -3.51 -10.32
CA SER A 382 -15.57 -2.43 -11.17
C SER A 382 -15.44 -2.82 -12.65
N GLY A 383 -15.80 -4.05 -13.02
CA GLY A 383 -15.65 -4.52 -14.40
C GLY A 383 -14.27 -5.04 -14.76
N LEU A 384 -13.47 -5.38 -13.77
CA LEU A 384 -12.23 -6.13 -13.99
C LEU A 384 -12.58 -7.62 -14.00
N TYR A 385 -12.45 -8.28 -15.15
CA TYR A 385 -12.80 -9.69 -15.33
C TYR A 385 -11.54 -10.49 -15.63
N ARG A 386 -11.24 -11.52 -14.82
CA ARG A 386 -10.02 -12.34 -14.89
C ARG A 386 -8.76 -11.49 -15.04
N TYR A 387 -8.76 -10.35 -14.31
CA TYR A 387 -7.70 -9.36 -14.39
C TYR A 387 -6.46 -9.87 -13.66
N PHE A 388 -5.36 -10.01 -14.37
CA PHE A 388 -4.08 -10.45 -13.85
C PHE A 388 -3.40 -9.33 -13.08
N MET A 389 -3.32 -9.48 -11.76
CA MET A 389 -2.73 -8.45 -10.90
C MET A 389 -1.22 -8.36 -11.02
N ASN A 390 -0.57 -9.39 -11.55
CA ASN A 390 0.87 -9.56 -11.53
C ASN A 390 1.46 -9.43 -10.12
N ASP A 391 0.71 -9.92 -9.14
CA ASP A 391 1.08 -9.95 -7.73
C ASP A 391 1.20 -11.39 -7.26
N LEU A 392 2.29 -11.67 -6.52
CA LEU A 392 2.55 -12.97 -5.92
C LEU A 392 2.07 -12.96 -4.47
N VAL A 393 1.23 -13.92 -4.12
CA VAL A 393 0.74 -14.15 -2.76
C VAL A 393 1.15 -15.52 -2.27
N GLU A 394 1.30 -15.65 -0.96
CA GLU A 394 1.60 -16.92 -0.28
C GLU A 394 0.45 -17.28 0.66
N VAL A 395 0.08 -18.56 0.69
CA VAL A 395 -0.89 -19.08 1.66
C VAL A 395 -0.17 -19.36 2.97
N THR A 396 -0.47 -18.57 4.00
CA THR A 396 0.19 -18.66 5.32
C THR A 396 -0.53 -19.59 6.30
N GLY A 397 -1.73 -20.03 5.96
CA GLY A 397 -2.60 -20.89 6.80
C GLY A 397 -4.05 -20.76 6.37
N PHE A 398 -4.96 -21.10 7.26
CA PHE A 398 -6.40 -21.07 6.98
C PHE A 398 -7.17 -20.44 8.15
N PHE A 399 -8.22 -19.71 7.80
CA PHE A 399 -9.30 -19.34 8.70
C PHE A 399 -10.55 -20.11 8.28
N GLN A 400 -11.05 -20.99 9.14
CA GLN A 400 -12.06 -21.98 8.76
C GLN A 400 -11.54 -22.83 7.58
N GLN A 401 -12.22 -22.78 6.43
CA GLN A 401 -11.80 -23.45 5.19
C GLN A 401 -11.21 -22.46 4.15
N THR A 402 -11.05 -21.19 4.52
CA THR A 402 -10.55 -20.15 3.62
C THR A 402 -9.06 -19.91 3.86
N PRO A 403 -8.22 -19.93 2.80
CA PRO A 403 -6.80 -19.64 2.95
C PRO A 403 -6.57 -18.19 3.37
N LEU A 404 -5.59 -18.00 4.25
CA LEU A 404 -5.04 -16.70 4.61
C LEU A 404 -3.90 -16.37 3.65
N LEU A 405 -3.95 -15.19 3.06
CA LEU A 405 -3.00 -14.78 2.03
C LEU A 405 -2.09 -13.67 2.54
N ARG A 406 -0.81 -13.77 2.19
CA ARG A 406 0.19 -12.73 2.38
C ARG A 406 0.72 -12.28 1.03
N PHE A 407 0.76 -10.98 0.78
CA PHE A 407 1.46 -10.42 -0.36
C PHE A 407 2.98 -10.65 -0.21
N VAL A 408 3.61 -11.21 -1.22
CA VAL A 408 5.05 -11.47 -1.26
C VAL A 408 5.76 -10.35 -2.02
N GLN A 409 5.39 -10.17 -3.29
CA GLN A 409 6.01 -9.20 -4.19
C GLN A 409 5.19 -8.97 -5.45
N LYS A 410 5.53 -7.94 -6.20
CA LYS A 410 5.10 -7.80 -7.60
C LYS A 410 5.86 -8.78 -8.50
N GLY A 411 5.19 -9.37 -9.48
CA GLY A 411 5.87 -10.19 -10.47
C GLY A 411 6.93 -9.43 -11.28
N LYS A 412 6.81 -8.10 -11.37
CA LYS A 412 7.84 -7.23 -11.97
C LYS A 412 9.06 -6.98 -11.09
N GLY A 413 9.00 -7.24 -9.79
CA GLY A 413 10.16 -7.23 -8.90
C GLY A 413 11.12 -8.38 -9.17
N VAL A 414 11.29 -8.77 -10.44
CA VAL A 414 12.21 -9.80 -10.91
C VAL A 414 13.11 -9.18 -11.96
N THR A 415 14.43 -9.39 -11.81
CA THR A 415 15.41 -9.10 -12.85
C THR A 415 16.10 -10.37 -13.30
N SER A 416 16.57 -10.39 -14.55
CA SER A 416 17.34 -11.49 -15.11
C SER A 416 18.30 -10.93 -16.15
N LEU A 417 19.59 -10.98 -15.91
CA LEU A 417 20.63 -10.51 -16.82
C LEU A 417 21.14 -11.63 -17.72
N THR A 418 21.33 -12.82 -17.15
CA THR A 418 21.96 -13.96 -17.84
C THR A 418 21.15 -15.25 -17.71
N GLY A 419 19.86 -15.14 -17.31
CA GLY A 419 18.94 -16.26 -17.10
C GLY A 419 18.70 -16.62 -15.63
N GLU A 420 19.38 -15.95 -14.68
CA GLU A 420 18.97 -15.96 -13.27
C GLU A 420 17.66 -15.17 -13.11
N LYS A 421 16.83 -15.58 -12.19
CA LYS A 421 15.62 -14.84 -11.80
C LYS A 421 15.82 -14.34 -10.39
N LEU A 422 16.39 -13.13 -10.24
CA LEU A 422 16.58 -12.50 -8.95
C LEU A 422 15.30 -11.74 -8.56
N TYR A 423 14.79 -12.02 -7.37
CA TYR A 423 13.54 -11.48 -6.86
C TYR A 423 13.79 -10.37 -5.84
N GLU A 424 12.92 -9.36 -5.83
CA GLU A 424 12.94 -8.26 -4.85
C GLU A 424 13.04 -8.76 -3.40
N ALA A 425 12.32 -9.84 -3.06
CA ALA A 425 12.39 -10.44 -1.73
C ALA A 425 13.80 -10.95 -1.37
N GLN A 426 14.54 -11.49 -2.35
CA GLN A 426 15.92 -11.96 -2.15
C GLN A 426 16.87 -10.77 -1.98
N ALA A 427 16.68 -9.70 -2.76
CA ALA A 427 17.45 -8.46 -2.61
C ALA A 427 17.25 -7.84 -1.22
N ILE A 428 16.00 -7.77 -0.74
CA ILE A 428 15.68 -7.27 0.60
C ILE A 428 16.34 -8.11 1.68
N ASP A 429 16.26 -9.44 1.57
CA ASP A 429 16.83 -10.36 2.55
C ASP A 429 18.35 -10.23 2.62
N ALA A 430 19.01 -10.19 1.47
CA ALA A 430 20.47 -10.04 1.39
C ALA A 430 20.94 -8.69 1.96
N VAL A 431 20.25 -7.58 1.65
CA VAL A 431 20.57 -6.26 2.23
C VAL A 431 20.35 -6.24 3.73
N ARG A 432 19.27 -6.83 4.24
CA ARG A 432 18.98 -6.91 5.67
C ARG A 432 20.06 -7.69 6.43
N GLU A 433 20.45 -8.85 5.91
CA GLU A 433 21.52 -9.64 6.52
C GLU A 433 22.85 -8.87 6.52
N MET A 434 23.20 -8.26 5.39
CA MET A 434 24.40 -7.46 5.27
C MET A 434 24.38 -6.28 6.26
N THR A 435 23.29 -5.50 6.32
CA THR A 435 23.19 -4.37 7.26
C THR A 435 23.29 -4.81 8.71
N THR A 436 22.68 -5.94 9.06
CA THR A 436 22.78 -6.53 10.40
C THR A 436 24.23 -6.95 10.70
N ARG A 437 24.87 -7.68 9.79
CA ARG A 437 26.24 -8.19 9.97
C ARG A 437 27.29 -7.09 10.16
N TYR A 438 27.14 -5.98 9.44
CA TYR A 438 28.07 -4.86 9.48
C TYR A 438 27.63 -3.71 10.40
N GLY A 439 26.54 -3.89 11.16
CA GLY A 439 26.02 -2.86 12.08
C GLY A 439 25.58 -1.58 11.36
N LEU A 440 25.08 -1.70 10.13
CA LEU A 440 24.67 -0.57 9.30
C LEU A 440 23.18 -0.30 9.43
N SER A 441 22.79 0.97 9.27
CA SER A 441 21.39 1.39 9.14
C SER A 441 21.20 2.14 7.83
N SER A 442 20.16 1.78 7.09
CA SER A 442 19.84 2.34 5.78
C SER A 442 18.34 2.57 5.64
N GLY A 443 17.95 3.76 5.19
CA GLY A 443 16.55 4.08 4.87
C GLY A 443 16.18 3.87 3.42
N PHE A 444 17.18 3.82 2.54
CA PHE A 444 17.00 3.64 1.11
C PHE A 444 18.12 2.81 0.50
N PHE A 445 17.76 1.85 -0.31
CA PHE A 445 18.68 1.16 -1.21
C PHE A 445 17.99 0.79 -2.51
N LEU A 446 18.82 0.58 -3.54
CA LEU A 446 18.37 0.12 -4.85
C LEU A 446 19.42 -0.84 -5.41
N LEU A 447 19.04 -2.09 -5.63
CA LEU A 447 19.84 -3.05 -6.36
C LEU A 447 19.51 -2.93 -7.85
N VAL A 448 20.49 -2.54 -8.65
CA VAL A 448 20.35 -2.24 -10.07
C VAL A 448 20.94 -3.36 -10.89
N ALA A 449 20.13 -3.94 -11.77
CA ALA A 449 20.58 -4.85 -12.81
C ALA A 449 21.07 -4.05 -14.02
N ASP A 450 22.36 -4.10 -14.31
CA ASP A 450 23.00 -3.40 -15.42
C ASP A 450 23.21 -4.38 -16.59
N GLU A 451 22.36 -4.25 -17.60
CA GLU A 451 22.36 -5.10 -18.79
C GLU A 451 23.66 -4.93 -19.63
N ALA A 452 24.26 -3.74 -19.60
CA ALA A 452 25.45 -3.44 -20.41
C ALA A 452 26.71 -4.18 -19.93
N VAL A 453 26.79 -4.43 -18.61
CA VAL A 453 27.95 -5.12 -18.00
C VAL A 453 27.59 -6.49 -17.41
N SER A 454 26.31 -6.90 -17.54
CA SER A 454 25.80 -8.16 -16.97
C SER A 454 26.18 -8.32 -15.50
N ALA A 455 25.92 -7.29 -14.68
CA ALA A 455 26.26 -7.29 -13.24
C ALA A 455 25.21 -6.51 -12.44
N TYR A 456 25.14 -6.82 -11.15
CA TYR A 456 24.31 -6.07 -10.22
C TYR A 456 25.16 -5.03 -9.46
N ARG A 457 24.53 -3.88 -9.22
CA ARG A 457 25.13 -2.81 -8.40
C ARG A 457 24.17 -2.39 -7.29
N LEU A 458 24.62 -2.46 -6.05
CA LEU A 458 23.88 -1.96 -4.90
C LEU A 458 24.19 -0.47 -4.71
N PHE A 459 23.18 0.36 -4.81
CA PHE A 459 23.20 1.75 -4.37
C PHE A 459 22.52 1.82 -3.01
N ILE A 460 23.19 2.37 -1.99
CA ILE A 460 22.65 2.37 -0.63
C ILE A 460 22.97 3.69 0.08
N GLU A 461 21.94 4.27 0.70
CA GLU A 461 22.02 5.44 1.56
C GLU A 461 22.10 5.00 3.02
N LEU A 462 23.21 5.32 3.68
CA LEU A 462 23.39 5.04 5.09
C LEU A 462 22.86 6.18 5.96
N ASP A 463 22.32 5.83 7.13
CA ASP A 463 21.85 6.79 8.12
C ASP A 463 22.99 7.46 8.90
N HIS A 464 24.20 6.90 8.82
CA HIS A 464 25.42 7.38 9.50
C HIS A 464 26.56 7.57 8.51
N ASP A 465 27.53 8.43 8.83
CA ASP A 465 28.67 8.74 7.95
C ASP A 465 29.78 7.66 7.94
N VAL A 466 29.51 6.51 8.57
CA VAL A 466 30.43 5.37 8.54
C VAL A 466 30.31 4.67 7.18
N ARG A 467 31.43 4.57 6.46
CA ARG A 467 31.50 3.90 5.15
C ARG A 467 32.43 2.70 5.28
N PRO A 468 31.87 1.50 5.49
CA PRO A 468 32.66 0.29 5.50
C PRO A 468 33.17 -0.04 4.10
N ASP A 469 34.10 -1.00 4.03
CA ASP A 469 34.66 -1.45 2.77
C ASP A 469 33.60 -1.94 1.79
N ALA A 470 33.42 -1.17 0.71
CA ALA A 470 32.43 -1.48 -0.33
C ALA A 470 32.70 -2.81 -1.02
N GLN A 471 33.98 -3.22 -1.15
CA GLN A 471 34.35 -4.49 -1.77
C GLN A 471 33.95 -5.67 -0.89
N GLY A 472 34.26 -5.61 0.41
CA GLY A 472 33.87 -6.66 1.36
C GLY A 472 32.36 -6.82 1.48
N ILE A 473 31.62 -5.70 1.48
CA ILE A 473 30.16 -5.73 1.49
C ILE A 473 29.61 -6.30 0.18
N GLY A 474 30.17 -5.90 -0.96
CA GLY A 474 29.80 -6.46 -2.27
C GLY A 474 29.96 -7.98 -2.32
N ALA A 475 31.08 -8.48 -1.82
CA ALA A 475 31.34 -9.92 -1.74
C ALA A 475 30.37 -10.65 -0.79
N ALA A 476 30.03 -10.06 0.36
CA ALA A 476 29.05 -10.64 1.29
C ALA A 476 27.65 -10.68 0.70
N MET A 477 27.23 -9.60 0.01
CA MET A 477 25.96 -9.55 -0.73
C MET A 477 25.89 -10.60 -1.84
N ASP A 478 26.98 -10.73 -2.61
CA ASP A 478 27.08 -11.68 -3.71
C ASP A 478 26.97 -13.14 -3.20
N ALA A 479 27.64 -13.45 -2.10
CA ALA A 479 27.56 -14.75 -1.45
C ALA A 479 26.12 -15.03 -0.97
N ARG A 480 25.49 -14.07 -0.28
CA ARG A 480 24.13 -14.24 0.21
C ARG A 480 23.10 -14.41 -0.89
N LEU A 481 23.20 -13.63 -1.96
CA LEU A 481 22.33 -13.80 -3.13
C LEU A 481 22.52 -15.18 -3.79
N GLY A 482 23.77 -15.69 -3.80
CA GLY A 482 24.07 -17.04 -4.26
C GLY A 482 23.42 -18.13 -3.41
N GLU A 483 23.37 -17.97 -2.09
CA GLU A 483 22.66 -18.88 -1.17
C GLU A 483 21.15 -18.86 -1.39
N LEU A 484 20.57 -17.68 -1.62
CA LEU A 484 19.14 -17.47 -1.83
C LEU A 484 18.64 -17.88 -3.21
N ASN A 485 19.55 -17.94 -4.21
CA ASN A 485 19.19 -18.17 -5.59
C ASN A 485 20.24 -19.01 -6.32
N ILE A 486 19.92 -20.30 -6.52
CA ILE A 486 20.83 -21.27 -7.14
C ILE A 486 21.19 -20.89 -8.59
N GLU A 487 20.28 -20.23 -9.33
CA GLU A 487 20.57 -19.77 -10.70
C GLU A 487 21.53 -18.59 -10.66
N TYR A 488 21.36 -17.65 -9.75
CA TYR A 488 22.31 -16.56 -9.50
C TYR A 488 23.70 -17.11 -9.20
N HIS A 489 23.80 -18.05 -8.26
CA HIS A 489 25.06 -18.73 -7.91
C HIS A 489 25.75 -19.34 -9.13
N GLY A 490 25.02 -20.17 -9.91
CA GLY A 490 25.59 -20.81 -11.10
C GLY A 490 26.03 -19.81 -12.19
N LYS A 491 25.34 -18.66 -12.33
CA LYS A 491 25.75 -17.60 -13.26
C LYS A 491 27.01 -16.87 -12.79
N ARG A 492 27.14 -16.66 -11.45
CA ARG A 492 28.36 -16.09 -10.84
C ARG A 492 29.55 -17.04 -11.02
N GLU A 493 29.40 -18.33 -10.68
CA GLU A 493 30.46 -19.33 -10.85
C GLU A 493 30.92 -19.48 -12.31
N SER A 494 29.97 -19.44 -13.25
CA SER A 494 30.31 -19.57 -14.68
C SER A 494 30.88 -18.29 -15.31
N GLY A 495 31.01 -17.20 -14.53
CA GLY A 495 31.51 -15.91 -15.02
C GLY A 495 30.56 -15.18 -15.99
N ARG A 496 29.36 -15.71 -16.22
CA ARG A 496 28.35 -15.05 -17.07
C ARG A 496 27.74 -13.83 -16.41
N LEU A 497 27.65 -13.82 -15.06
CA LEU A 497 27.24 -12.70 -14.26
C LEU A 497 28.46 -12.11 -13.56
N GLY A 498 28.67 -10.81 -13.74
CA GLY A 498 29.77 -10.06 -13.11
C GLY A 498 29.61 -9.93 -11.59
N PRO A 499 30.68 -9.58 -10.85
CA PRO A 499 30.62 -9.39 -9.40
C PRO A 499 29.70 -8.23 -9.03
N LEU A 500 28.99 -8.41 -7.92
CA LEU A 500 28.16 -7.34 -7.35
C LEU A 500 29.06 -6.22 -6.80
N THR A 501 28.74 -4.99 -7.16
CA THR A 501 29.42 -3.79 -6.66
C THR A 501 28.53 -2.95 -5.75
N VAL A 502 29.14 -2.18 -4.86
CA VAL A 502 28.40 -1.30 -3.92
C VAL A 502 28.80 0.15 -4.15
N ALA A 503 27.83 1.04 -4.12
CA ALA A 503 28.03 2.49 -4.18
C ALA A 503 27.27 3.17 -3.04
N TRP A 504 27.99 3.97 -2.26
CA TRP A 504 27.41 4.75 -1.18
C TRP A 504 26.71 5.99 -1.75
N LEU A 505 25.48 6.21 -1.32
CA LEU A 505 24.68 7.37 -1.73
C LEU A 505 24.78 8.49 -0.68
N LYS A 506 24.66 9.72 -1.16
CA LYS A 506 24.49 10.90 -0.30
C LYS A 506 23.18 10.82 0.45
N ARG A 507 23.13 11.38 1.66
CA ARG A 507 21.88 11.52 2.42
C ARG A 507 20.83 12.31 1.64
N GLY A 508 19.58 11.89 1.77
CA GLY A 508 18.44 12.49 1.05
C GLY A 508 18.23 11.95 -0.37
N THR A 509 19.03 10.99 -0.83
CA THR A 509 18.83 10.38 -2.16
C THR A 509 17.51 9.63 -2.23
N GLY A 510 17.10 8.93 -1.17
CA GLY A 510 15.80 8.24 -1.11
C GLY A 510 14.62 9.18 -1.29
N GLU A 511 14.65 10.36 -0.67
CA GLU A 511 13.61 11.38 -0.83
C GLU A 511 13.65 12.01 -2.23
N ALA A 512 14.85 12.25 -2.79
CA ALA A 512 15.00 12.70 -4.16
C ALA A 512 14.43 11.67 -5.15
N TYR A 513 14.67 10.39 -4.92
CA TYR A 513 14.13 9.29 -5.72
C TYR A 513 12.61 9.24 -5.64
N LYS A 514 12.05 9.32 -4.44
CA LYS A 514 10.60 9.41 -4.21
C LYS A 514 10.00 10.58 -4.97
N THR A 515 10.62 11.76 -4.87
CA THR A 515 10.17 12.97 -5.57
C THR A 515 10.18 12.79 -7.09
N ALA A 516 11.21 12.15 -7.64
CA ALA A 516 11.28 11.84 -9.07
C ALA A 516 10.15 10.88 -9.51
N CYS A 517 9.87 9.84 -8.73
CA CYS A 517 8.77 8.91 -9.00
C CYS A 517 7.40 9.62 -8.98
N ILE A 518 7.19 10.53 -8.03
CA ILE A 518 5.95 11.31 -7.94
C ILE A 518 5.80 12.24 -9.15
N ARG A 519 6.87 12.92 -9.56
CA ARG A 519 6.87 13.74 -10.78
C ARG A 519 6.60 12.93 -12.04
N ALA A 520 7.01 11.67 -12.06
CA ALA A 520 6.72 10.72 -13.13
C ALA A 520 5.28 10.15 -13.07
N GLY A 521 4.43 10.63 -12.14
CA GLY A 521 3.02 10.28 -12.04
C GLY A 521 2.68 9.22 -10.98
N GLN A 522 3.62 8.82 -10.12
CA GLN A 522 3.32 7.93 -9.01
C GLN A 522 2.70 8.71 -7.85
N ARG A 523 1.62 8.18 -7.26
CA ARG A 523 0.99 8.81 -6.09
C ARG A 523 1.86 8.64 -4.84
N GLU A 524 2.05 9.69 -4.08
CA GLU A 524 2.86 9.65 -2.86
C GLU A 524 2.34 8.64 -1.84
N GLY A 525 1.04 8.63 -1.56
CA GLY A 525 0.44 7.70 -0.59
C GLY A 525 0.54 6.22 -1.00
N GLN A 526 0.89 5.94 -2.25
CA GLN A 526 1.11 4.59 -2.80
C GLN A 526 2.58 4.32 -3.15
N PHE A 527 3.46 5.29 -2.88
CA PHE A 527 4.88 5.12 -3.15
C PHE A 527 5.44 3.96 -2.34
N LYS A 528 6.03 3.01 -3.04
CA LYS A 528 6.87 1.95 -2.48
C LYS A 528 8.24 2.12 -3.09
N PRO A 529 9.29 2.30 -2.26
CA PRO A 529 10.64 2.36 -2.80
C PRO A 529 10.91 1.10 -3.62
N PRO A 530 11.30 1.21 -4.89
CA PRO A 530 11.78 0.04 -5.63
C PRO A 530 13.10 -0.38 -5.00
N VAL A 531 13.29 -1.68 -4.85
CA VAL A 531 14.52 -2.22 -4.27
C VAL A 531 15.34 -3.01 -5.30
N LEU A 532 14.70 -3.42 -6.42
CA LEU A 532 15.33 -4.15 -7.51
C LEU A 532 14.77 -3.66 -8.84
N GLN A 533 15.63 -3.11 -9.71
CA GLN A 533 15.22 -2.60 -11.03
C GLN A 533 16.31 -2.81 -12.09
N TYR A 534 15.89 -2.84 -13.36
CA TYR A 534 16.84 -2.64 -14.46
C TYR A 534 17.30 -1.18 -14.51
N ARG A 535 18.53 -0.97 -14.97
CA ARG A 535 19.13 0.37 -15.10
C ARG A 535 18.28 1.33 -15.94
N LYS A 536 17.64 0.83 -16.99
CA LYS A 536 16.76 1.60 -17.88
C LYS A 536 15.47 2.08 -17.23
N ASP A 537 15.05 1.45 -16.11
CA ASP A 537 13.77 1.71 -15.43
C ASP A 537 13.93 2.66 -14.24
N ILE A 538 15.15 3.15 -13.98
CA ILE A 538 15.45 4.01 -12.83
C ILE A 538 14.89 5.41 -13.06
N ALA A 539 14.04 5.86 -12.15
CA ALA A 539 13.37 7.16 -12.24
C ALA A 539 14.31 8.37 -11.98
N LEU A 540 15.44 8.15 -11.30
CA LEU A 540 16.43 9.17 -10.95
C LEU A 540 17.84 8.64 -11.26
N PRO A 541 18.71 9.39 -11.94
CA PRO A 541 20.10 8.97 -12.18
C PRO A 541 20.89 8.95 -10.86
N VAL A 542 20.76 7.85 -10.10
CA VAL A 542 21.32 7.67 -8.75
C VAL A 542 22.86 7.80 -8.71
N GLU A 543 23.53 7.61 -9.85
CA GLU A 543 24.97 7.79 -9.98
C GLU A 543 25.46 9.21 -9.63
N GLN A 544 24.64 10.23 -9.85
CA GLN A 544 24.94 11.62 -9.50
C GLN A 544 24.95 11.85 -7.99
N TYR A 545 24.34 10.95 -7.25
CA TYR A 545 24.26 10.98 -5.79
C TYR A 545 25.29 10.08 -5.11
N VAL A 546 26.14 9.42 -5.89
CA VAL A 546 27.22 8.61 -5.33
C VAL A 546 28.21 9.50 -4.61
N VAL A 547 28.61 9.08 -3.41
CA VAL A 547 29.64 9.75 -2.64
C VAL A 547 31.00 9.36 -3.25
N ARG A 548 31.77 10.34 -3.62
CA ARG A 548 33.14 10.17 -4.15
C ARG A 548 34.14 9.89 -3.04
#